data_90e7d112b30822036390156b06b58a76
#
_entry.id   90e7d112b30822036390156b06b58a76
#
_cell.length_a   1.000
_cell.length_b   1.000
_cell.length_c   1.000
_cell.angle_alpha   90.00
_cell.angle_beta   90.00
_cell.angle_gamma   90.00
#
_symmetry.space_group_name_H-M   'P 1'
#
loop_
_entity.id
_entity.type
_entity.pdbx_description
1 polymer ?
#
loop_
_entity_poly.entity_id
_entity_poly.type
_entity_poly.pdbx_seq_one_letter_code
_entity_poly.pdbx_strand_id
1 'polypeptide(L)'
;LYQVIYPHPMAVMVKRQEYLDRILQFKDHDVIKVITGMRRSGKSILLQQLRDELITQGISPDMIRFIDMDSLSNRRFYDGLVLYDDIMSSFKGERIYIMIDEVQYISDWHRVVESLRNDIDCDIYITGSNAYILSSDLSTLLTGRTIEFLILPLSLKELYQLGVGSGPDD
;
A
#
# COMPACT_ATOMS: atom_id res chain seq x y z
N LEU A 1 -23.38 4.68 -9.04
CA LEU A 1 -23.34 3.85 -7.83
C LEU A 1 -22.56 2.59 -8.18
N TYR A 2 -21.24 2.62 -8.09
CA TYR A 2 -20.41 1.42 -8.19
C TYR A 2 -20.37 0.79 -6.80
N GLN A 3 -21.08 -0.33 -6.65
CA GLN A 3 -21.00 -1.19 -5.48
C GLN A 3 -19.71 -1.98 -5.58
N VAL A 4 -18.70 -1.62 -4.76
CA VAL A 4 -17.49 -2.45 -4.61
C VAL A 4 -17.91 -3.74 -3.92
N ILE A 5 -17.98 -4.84 -4.67
CA ILE A 5 -18.31 -6.16 -4.13
C ILE A 5 -17.04 -6.72 -3.48
N TYR A 6 -16.94 -6.65 -2.17
CA TYR A 6 -15.97 -7.43 -1.42
C TYR A 6 -16.44 -8.88 -1.33
N PRO A 7 -15.60 -9.89 -1.65
CA PRO A 7 -16.00 -11.29 -1.73
C PRO A 7 -16.22 -11.99 -0.37
N HIS A 8 -16.21 -11.26 0.75
CA HIS A 8 -16.49 -11.79 2.08
C HIS A 8 -17.59 -11.00 2.78
N PRO A 9 -18.43 -11.67 3.64
CA PRO A 9 -19.49 -10.99 4.37
C PRO A 9 -18.88 -9.83 5.16
N MET A 10 -19.51 -8.67 5.10
CA MET A 10 -19.07 -7.38 5.63
C MET A 10 -18.42 -7.52 7.01
N ALA A 11 -17.11 -7.74 7.02
CA ALA A 11 -16.35 -7.48 8.21
C ALA A 11 -16.43 -5.97 8.45
N VAL A 12 -16.92 -5.56 9.60
CA VAL A 12 -16.88 -4.17 10.02
C VAL A 12 -15.42 -3.75 10.01
N MET A 13 -15.04 -2.92 9.04
CA MET A 13 -13.65 -2.46 8.92
C MET A 13 -13.55 -1.06 9.54
N VAL A 14 -12.67 -0.89 10.52
CA VAL A 14 -12.37 0.43 11.07
C VAL A 14 -11.63 1.24 10.02
N LYS A 15 -12.15 2.42 9.67
CA LYS A 15 -11.43 3.37 8.85
C LYS A 15 -10.32 4.03 9.69
N ARG A 16 -9.07 3.82 9.31
CA ARG A 16 -7.90 4.35 10.02
C ARG A 16 -7.55 5.76 9.55
N GLN A 17 -8.47 6.72 9.80
CA GLN A 17 -8.42 8.06 9.24
C GLN A 17 -7.10 8.79 9.53
N GLU A 18 -6.58 8.71 10.75
CA GLU A 18 -5.32 9.39 11.12
C GLU A 18 -4.12 8.92 10.26
N TYR A 19 -4.05 7.62 9.96
CA TYR A 19 -3.00 7.10 9.07
C TYR A 19 -3.22 7.52 7.63
N LEU A 20 -4.45 7.50 7.15
CA LEU A 20 -4.80 7.96 5.80
C LEU A 20 -4.43 9.43 5.61
N ASP A 21 -4.81 10.31 6.54
CA ASP A 21 -4.51 11.74 6.48
C ASP A 21 -3.00 11.99 6.45
N ARG A 22 -2.24 11.27 7.25
CA ARG A 22 -0.77 11.38 7.26
C ARG A 22 -0.13 10.92 5.96
N ILE A 23 -0.59 9.81 5.37
CA ILE A 23 -0.06 9.29 4.10
C ILE A 23 -0.43 10.22 2.96
N LEU A 24 -1.66 10.71 2.93
CA LEU A 24 -2.17 11.61 1.88
C LEU A 24 -1.48 12.97 1.85
N GLN A 25 -0.86 13.43 2.95
CA GLN A 25 -0.01 14.63 2.94
C GLN A 25 1.17 14.51 1.99
N PHE A 26 1.60 13.29 1.68
CA PHE A 26 2.70 13.01 0.75
C PHE A 26 2.23 12.51 -0.61
N LYS A 27 0.92 12.56 -0.86
CA LYS A 27 0.38 12.28 -2.19
C LYS A 27 1.01 13.21 -3.22
N ASP A 28 1.36 12.64 -4.36
CA ASP A 28 1.98 13.35 -5.50
C ASP A 28 3.40 13.92 -5.22
N HIS A 29 3.99 13.64 -4.05
CA HIS A 29 5.39 13.95 -3.78
C HIS A 29 6.30 12.87 -4.34
N ASP A 30 7.45 13.27 -4.85
CA ASP A 30 8.47 12.38 -5.42
C ASP A 30 9.24 11.62 -4.32
N VAL A 31 8.49 10.87 -3.50
CA VAL A 31 9.01 9.93 -2.49
C VAL A 31 8.17 8.67 -2.48
N ILE A 32 8.80 7.54 -2.24
CA ILE A 32 8.13 6.25 -2.07
C ILE A 32 7.52 6.19 -0.67
N LYS A 33 6.23 5.94 -0.56
CA LYS A 33 5.51 5.80 0.71
C LYS A 33 5.59 4.35 1.16
N VAL A 34 6.30 4.11 2.25
CA VAL A 34 6.55 2.78 2.81
C VAL A 34 5.69 2.59 4.05
N ILE A 35 4.73 1.69 3.96
CA ILE A 35 3.81 1.36 5.07
C ILE A 35 4.36 0.10 5.75
N THR A 36 4.92 0.27 6.94
CA THR A 36 5.51 -0.80 7.73
C THR A 36 4.67 -1.13 8.96
N GLY A 37 4.95 -2.23 9.59
CA GLY A 37 4.27 -2.64 10.81
C GLY A 37 4.31 -4.15 11.01
N MET A 38 3.95 -4.59 12.20
CA MET A 38 3.88 -6.01 12.53
C MET A 38 2.94 -6.76 11.58
N ARG A 39 3.17 -8.06 11.44
CA ARG A 39 2.20 -8.92 10.75
C ARG A 39 0.82 -8.78 11.43
N ARG A 40 -0.24 -8.68 10.63
CA ARG A 40 -1.63 -8.48 11.08
C ARG A 40 -1.92 -7.11 11.73
N SER A 41 -1.06 -6.10 11.56
CA SER A 41 -1.35 -4.73 12.02
C SER A 41 -2.37 -3.97 11.15
N GLY A 42 -2.80 -4.56 10.02
CA GLY A 42 -3.79 -3.96 9.12
C GLY A 42 -3.21 -3.14 7.96
N LYS A 43 -1.94 -3.35 7.60
CA LYS A 43 -1.28 -2.67 6.47
C LYS A 43 -2.03 -2.83 5.14
N SER A 44 -2.39 -4.08 4.79
CA SER A 44 -3.13 -4.39 3.56
C SER A 44 -4.49 -3.69 3.51
N ILE A 45 -5.20 -3.68 4.65
CA ILE A 45 -6.48 -2.98 4.77
C ILE A 45 -6.30 -1.48 4.61
N LEU A 46 -5.27 -0.90 5.24
CA LEU A 46 -4.96 0.53 5.11
C LEU A 46 -4.62 0.90 3.66
N LEU A 47 -3.85 0.05 2.96
CA LEU A 47 -3.53 0.27 1.55
C LEU A 47 -4.79 0.23 0.67
N GLN A 48 -5.73 -0.68 0.96
CA GLN A 48 -7.04 -0.72 0.28
C GLN A 48 -7.87 0.53 0.58
N GLN A 49 -7.93 0.97 1.84
CA GLN A 49 -8.62 2.21 2.23
C GLN A 49 -8.02 3.43 1.53
N LEU A 50 -6.69 3.47 1.39
CA LEU A 50 -5.99 4.54 0.66
C LEU A 50 -6.38 4.54 -0.83
N ARG A 51 -6.44 3.39 -1.48
CA ARG A 51 -6.95 3.25 -2.85
C ARG A 51 -8.35 3.82 -2.98
N ASP A 52 -9.25 3.42 -2.08
CA ASP A 52 -10.64 3.86 -2.11
C ASP A 52 -10.77 5.37 -1.87
N GLU A 53 -9.89 5.93 -1.01
CA GLU A 53 -9.82 7.37 -0.78
C GLU A 53 -9.34 8.14 -2.02
N LEU A 54 -8.32 7.63 -2.73
CA LEU A 54 -7.86 8.23 -4.00
C LEU A 54 -8.97 8.25 -5.05
N ILE A 55 -9.75 7.17 -5.15
CA ILE A 55 -10.91 7.10 -6.06
C ILE A 55 -11.97 8.14 -5.64
N THR A 56 -12.23 8.28 -4.34
CA THR A 56 -13.17 9.29 -3.82
C THR A 56 -12.70 10.72 -4.14
N GLN A 57 -11.40 10.96 -4.18
CA GLN A 57 -10.79 12.24 -4.57
C GLN A 57 -10.78 12.47 -6.09
N GLY A 58 -11.35 11.55 -6.88
CA GLY A 58 -11.51 11.71 -8.33
C GLY A 58 -10.42 11.05 -9.18
N ILE A 59 -9.49 10.28 -8.58
CA ILE A 59 -8.54 9.48 -9.35
C ILE A 59 -9.29 8.33 -10.03
N SER A 60 -9.11 8.21 -11.35
CA SER A 60 -9.71 7.09 -12.09
C SER A 60 -9.15 5.75 -11.61
N PRO A 61 -9.99 4.73 -11.40
CA PRO A 61 -9.51 3.38 -11.06
C PRO A 61 -8.48 2.83 -12.04
N ASP A 62 -8.56 3.20 -13.32
CA ASP A 62 -7.60 2.77 -14.36
C ASP A 62 -6.19 3.35 -14.15
N MET A 63 -6.08 4.44 -13.39
CA MET A 63 -4.80 5.05 -13.02
C MET A 63 -4.21 4.45 -11.74
N ILE A 64 -4.87 3.46 -11.12
CA ILE A 64 -4.42 2.81 -9.89
C ILE A 64 -4.04 1.36 -10.18
N ARG A 65 -2.75 1.06 -10.03
CA ARG A 65 -2.21 -0.31 -10.13
C ARG A 65 -2.08 -0.89 -8.72
N PHE A 66 -3.10 -1.62 -8.28
CA PHE A 66 -3.09 -2.32 -7.00
C PHE A 66 -2.63 -3.76 -7.17
N ILE A 67 -1.53 -4.14 -6.53
CA ILE A 67 -0.87 -5.43 -6.67
C ILE A 67 -0.76 -6.07 -5.28
N ASP A 68 -1.56 -7.08 -5.03
CA ASP A 68 -1.54 -7.90 -3.81
C ASP A 68 -0.63 -9.12 -4.04
N MET A 69 0.55 -9.14 -3.42
CA MET A 69 1.53 -10.21 -3.59
C MET A 69 1.22 -11.46 -2.78
N ASP A 70 0.29 -11.42 -1.82
CA ASP A 70 -0.24 -12.61 -1.16
C ASP A 70 -1.18 -13.42 -2.10
N SER A 71 -1.69 -12.77 -3.15
CA SER A 71 -2.55 -13.43 -4.13
C SER A 71 -1.75 -14.26 -5.15
N LEU A 72 -2.06 -15.55 -5.27
CA LEU A 72 -1.46 -16.44 -6.28
C LEU A 72 -1.69 -15.97 -7.72
N SER A 73 -2.71 -15.17 -7.99
CA SER A 73 -2.96 -14.58 -9.30
C SER A 73 -1.83 -13.65 -9.74
N ASN A 74 -1.10 -13.06 -8.78
CA ASN A 74 0.01 -12.15 -8.99
C ASN A 74 1.40 -12.83 -8.89
N ARG A 75 1.44 -14.17 -8.74
CA ARG A 75 2.72 -14.93 -8.61
C ARG A 75 3.74 -14.66 -9.72
N ARG A 76 3.28 -14.28 -10.91
CA ARG A 76 4.16 -13.91 -12.03
C ARG A 76 5.05 -12.70 -11.70
N PHE A 77 4.59 -11.83 -10.81
CA PHE A 77 5.29 -10.63 -10.36
C PHE A 77 6.30 -10.90 -9.23
N TYR A 78 6.48 -12.15 -8.79
CA TYR A 78 7.62 -12.52 -7.94
C TYR A 78 8.94 -12.26 -8.66
N ASP A 79 8.96 -12.32 -9.98
CA ASP A 79 10.03 -11.77 -10.81
C ASP A 79 9.81 -10.26 -10.99
N GLY A 80 10.71 -9.46 -10.42
CA GLY A 80 10.61 -8.01 -10.46
C GLY A 80 10.70 -7.42 -11.87
N LEU A 81 11.42 -8.06 -12.79
CA LEU A 81 11.47 -7.60 -14.19
C LEU A 81 10.13 -7.78 -14.88
N VAL A 82 9.43 -8.88 -14.61
CA VAL A 82 8.09 -9.11 -15.16
C VAL A 82 7.10 -8.05 -14.65
N LEU A 83 7.21 -7.66 -13.39
CA LEU A 83 6.39 -6.57 -12.84
C LEU A 83 6.71 -5.24 -13.51
N TYR A 84 7.98 -4.90 -13.62
CA TYR A 84 8.42 -3.67 -14.28
C TYR A 84 7.89 -3.59 -15.70
N ASP A 85 8.10 -4.63 -16.51
CA ASP A 85 7.65 -4.68 -17.91
C ASP A 85 6.12 -4.59 -18.04
N ASP A 86 5.37 -5.23 -17.14
CA ASP A 86 3.90 -5.17 -17.11
C ASP A 86 3.40 -3.74 -16.87
N ILE A 87 4.00 -3.02 -15.90
CA ILE A 87 3.65 -1.63 -15.61
C ILE A 87 4.05 -0.73 -16.78
N MET A 88 5.28 -0.85 -17.29
CA MET A 88 5.77 -0.04 -18.41
C MET A 88 4.93 -0.23 -19.68
N SER A 89 4.52 -1.45 -19.99
CA SER A 89 3.68 -1.75 -21.16
C SER A 89 2.27 -1.17 -21.05
N SER A 90 1.77 -0.97 -19.83
CA SER A 90 0.43 -0.42 -19.56
C SER A 90 0.42 1.11 -19.35
N PHE A 91 1.60 1.74 -19.21
CA PHE A 91 1.74 3.16 -18.99
C PHE A 91 1.37 3.97 -20.24
N LYS A 92 0.50 4.97 -20.07
CA LYS A 92 -0.04 5.80 -21.19
C LYS A 92 0.46 7.24 -21.16
N GLY A 93 1.47 7.56 -20.35
CA GLY A 93 2.01 8.93 -20.25
C GLY A 93 1.28 9.83 -19.25
N GLU A 94 0.26 9.34 -18.56
CA GLU A 94 -0.41 10.04 -17.47
C GLU A 94 0.02 9.47 -16.12
N ARG A 95 0.00 10.32 -15.08
CA ARG A 95 0.37 9.88 -13.72
C ARG A 95 -0.43 8.67 -13.25
N ILE A 96 0.27 7.64 -12.79
CA ILE A 96 -0.33 6.44 -12.20
C ILE A 96 0.04 6.30 -10.73
N TYR A 97 -0.84 5.63 -9.97
CA TYR A 97 -0.66 5.32 -8.55
C TYR A 97 -0.37 3.83 -8.42
N ILE A 98 0.85 3.50 -8.01
CA ILE A 98 1.31 2.11 -7.88
C ILE A 98 1.24 1.72 -6.41
N MET A 99 0.44 0.71 -6.10
CA MET A 99 0.23 0.20 -4.75
C MET A 99 0.61 -1.28 -4.71
N ILE A 100 1.67 -1.61 -3.97
CA ILE A 100 2.16 -2.99 -3.85
C ILE A 100 2.05 -3.44 -2.41
N ASP A 101 1.21 -4.43 -2.16
CA ASP A 101 1.09 -5.07 -0.86
C ASP A 101 2.08 -6.24 -0.72
N GLU A 102 2.79 -6.31 0.41
CA GLU A 102 3.82 -7.31 0.73
C GLU A 102 4.96 -7.37 -0.30
N VAL A 103 5.59 -6.21 -0.55
CA VAL A 103 6.62 -6.00 -1.59
C VAL A 103 7.81 -6.97 -1.49
N GLN A 104 8.10 -7.54 -0.32
CA GLN A 104 9.21 -8.49 -0.12
C GLN A 104 9.09 -9.79 -0.90
N TYR A 105 7.93 -10.10 -1.47
CA TYR A 105 7.78 -11.27 -2.36
C TYR A 105 8.34 -11.04 -3.77
N ILE A 106 8.66 -9.79 -4.11
CA ILE A 106 9.21 -9.43 -5.43
C ILE A 106 10.74 -9.47 -5.36
N SER A 107 11.36 -10.20 -6.28
CA SER A 107 12.83 -10.19 -6.39
C SER A 107 13.32 -8.80 -6.79
N ASP A 108 14.42 -8.34 -6.17
CA ASP A 108 15.01 -7.03 -6.42
C ASP A 108 14.01 -5.85 -6.38
N TRP A 109 12.95 -5.95 -5.60
CA TRP A 109 11.85 -4.99 -5.55
C TRP A 109 12.31 -3.53 -5.41
N HIS A 110 13.37 -3.28 -4.65
CA HIS A 110 13.94 -1.95 -4.46
C HIS A 110 14.42 -1.32 -5.78
N ARG A 111 15.04 -2.14 -6.66
CA ARG A 111 15.45 -1.70 -8.00
C ARG A 111 14.24 -1.44 -8.89
N VAL A 112 13.25 -2.31 -8.84
CA VAL A 112 11.99 -2.16 -9.59
C VAL A 112 11.29 -0.86 -9.24
N VAL A 113 11.09 -0.61 -7.94
CA VAL A 113 10.40 0.58 -7.44
C VAL A 113 11.17 1.85 -7.78
N GLU A 114 12.51 1.84 -7.65
CA GLU A 114 13.36 2.97 -8.02
C GLU A 114 13.34 3.24 -9.53
N SER A 115 13.41 2.19 -10.36
CA SER A 115 13.32 2.34 -11.81
C SER A 115 11.98 2.91 -12.24
N LEU A 116 10.87 2.38 -11.72
CA LEU A 116 9.53 2.93 -12.00
C LEU A 116 9.43 4.40 -11.64
N ARG A 117 9.93 4.79 -10.45
CA ARG A 117 9.94 6.19 -10.02
C ARG A 117 10.74 7.11 -10.95
N ASN A 118 11.84 6.61 -11.51
CA ASN A 118 12.70 7.39 -12.41
C ASN A 118 12.17 7.44 -13.85
N ASP A 119 11.50 6.39 -14.31
CA ASP A 119 11.20 6.18 -15.72
C ASP A 119 9.80 6.67 -16.11
N ILE A 120 8.86 6.76 -15.16
CA ILE A 120 7.48 7.18 -15.42
C ILE A 120 6.96 8.14 -14.36
N ASP A 121 5.95 8.94 -14.72
CA ASP A 121 5.24 9.78 -13.74
C ASP A 121 4.32 8.91 -12.89
N CYS A 122 4.77 8.59 -11.68
CA CYS A 122 4.02 7.74 -10.77
C CYS A 122 4.12 8.18 -9.31
N ASP A 123 3.15 7.72 -8.53
CA ASP A 123 3.11 7.85 -7.08
C ASP A 123 3.09 6.45 -6.47
N ILE A 124 4.09 6.11 -5.65
CA ILE A 124 4.35 4.73 -5.23
C ILE A 124 4.09 4.55 -3.74
N TYR A 125 3.27 3.54 -3.42
CA TYR A 125 2.93 3.08 -2.08
C TYR A 125 3.24 1.60 -1.96
N ILE A 126 4.04 1.23 -0.97
CA ILE A 126 4.40 -0.18 -0.74
C ILE A 126 4.13 -0.56 0.71
N THR A 127 3.78 -1.81 0.94
CA THR A 127 3.73 -2.38 2.28
C THR A 127 4.74 -3.53 2.43
N GLY A 128 5.11 -3.79 3.67
CA GLY A 128 5.90 -4.95 4.02
C GLY A 128 6.15 -5.06 5.53
N SER A 129 6.76 -6.17 5.97
CA SER A 129 7.09 -6.35 7.37
C SER A 129 8.32 -5.53 7.77
N ASN A 130 8.33 -4.93 8.98
CA ASN A 130 9.43 -4.11 9.49
C ASN A 130 10.79 -4.80 9.39
N ALA A 131 10.85 -6.09 9.73
CA ALA A 131 12.12 -6.82 9.77
C ALA A 131 12.79 -6.92 8.39
N TYR A 132 12.01 -6.86 7.32
CA TYR A 132 12.51 -7.01 5.96
C TYR A 132 12.84 -5.66 5.30
N ILE A 133 11.97 -4.67 5.47
CA ILE A 133 12.12 -3.36 4.83
C ILE A 133 13.20 -2.51 5.52
N LEU A 134 13.38 -2.70 6.84
CA LEU A 134 14.37 -1.98 7.65
C LEU A 134 15.74 -2.69 7.72
N SER A 135 15.96 -3.77 6.97
CA SER A 135 17.30 -4.35 6.88
C SER A 135 18.30 -3.29 6.37
N SER A 136 19.49 -3.26 6.97
CA SER A 136 20.52 -2.23 6.73
C SER A 136 20.87 -2.03 5.26
N ASP A 137 20.73 -3.06 4.44
CA ASP A 137 21.04 -3.03 3.02
C ASP A 137 19.97 -2.25 2.21
N LEU A 138 18.71 -2.29 2.64
CA LEU A 138 17.60 -1.61 1.96
C LEU A 138 17.50 -0.13 2.35
N SER A 139 17.80 0.19 3.61
CA SER A 139 17.82 1.58 4.08
C SER A 139 18.86 2.42 3.33
N THR A 140 19.98 1.82 2.93
CA THR A 140 21.04 2.48 2.17
C THR A 140 20.67 2.73 0.70
N LEU A 141 19.98 1.78 0.07
CA LEU A 141 19.63 1.85 -1.35
C LEU A 141 18.53 2.88 -1.65
N LEU A 142 17.62 3.10 -0.69
CA LEU A 142 16.48 4.00 -0.83
C LEU A 142 16.61 5.29 0.01
N THR A 143 17.80 5.56 0.59
CA THR A 143 18.05 6.71 1.47
C THR A 143 17.67 8.03 0.78
N GLY A 144 16.85 8.83 1.49
CA GLY A 144 16.39 10.14 1.04
C GLY A 144 15.28 10.12 -0.02
N ARG A 145 14.77 8.92 -0.40
CA ARG A 145 13.74 8.74 -1.43
C ARG A 145 12.49 8.05 -0.91
N THR A 146 12.46 7.75 0.39
CA THR A 146 11.33 7.09 1.04
C THR A 146 10.84 7.87 2.24
N ILE A 147 9.56 7.74 2.53
CA ILE A 147 8.97 8.12 3.79
C ILE A 147 8.27 6.90 4.40
N GLU A 148 8.55 6.64 5.67
CA GLU A 148 8.02 5.48 6.37
C GLU A 148 6.84 5.86 7.26
N PHE A 149 5.79 5.02 7.20
CA PHE A 149 4.59 5.07 8.04
C PHE A 149 4.49 3.78 8.84
N LEU A 150 4.87 3.82 10.10
CA LEU A 150 4.75 2.68 11.00
C LEU A 150 3.29 2.52 11.46
N ILE A 151 2.71 1.36 11.15
CA ILE A 151 1.33 1.02 11.51
C ILE A 151 1.33 0.09 12.73
N LEU A 152 0.71 0.57 13.79
CA LEU A 152 0.51 -0.18 15.01
C LEU A 152 -0.72 -1.10 14.89
N PRO A 153 -0.77 -2.21 15.65
CA PRO A 153 -2.00 -3.00 15.82
C PRO A 153 -3.18 -2.12 16.21
N LEU A 154 -4.40 -2.63 16.03
CA LEU A 154 -5.60 -1.90 16.43
C LEU A 154 -5.54 -1.53 17.91
N SER A 155 -5.83 -0.27 18.20
CA SER A 155 -6.01 0.24 19.56
C SER A 155 -7.30 -0.33 20.18
N LEU A 156 -7.42 -0.29 21.51
CA LEU A 156 -8.66 -0.66 22.20
C LEU A 156 -9.86 0.10 21.66
N LYS A 157 -9.71 1.40 21.38
CA LYS A 157 -10.77 2.23 20.80
C LYS A 157 -11.23 1.72 19.43
N GLU A 158 -10.29 1.33 18.58
CA GLU A 158 -10.58 0.74 17.26
C GLU A 158 -11.24 -0.64 17.40
N LEU A 159 -10.82 -1.45 18.38
CA LEU A 159 -11.44 -2.75 18.66
C LEU A 159 -12.90 -2.61 19.14
N TYR A 160 -13.20 -1.62 20.01
CA TYR A 160 -14.58 -1.33 20.40
C TYR A 160 -15.45 -0.91 19.21
N GLN A 161 -14.93 -0.14 18.28
CA GLN A 161 -15.64 0.20 17.03
C GLN A 161 -15.98 -1.03 16.17
N LEU A 162 -15.20 -2.12 16.30
CA LEU A 162 -15.47 -3.41 15.66
C LEU A 162 -16.50 -4.26 16.44
N GLY A 163 -17.01 -3.79 17.58
CA GLY A 163 -17.89 -4.58 18.45
C GLY A 163 -17.16 -5.69 19.19
N VAL A 164 -15.85 -5.61 19.33
CA VAL A 164 -15.03 -6.57 20.09
C VAL A 164 -14.82 -6.02 21.50
N GLY A 165 -15.55 -6.61 22.49
CA GLY A 165 -15.47 -6.24 23.89
C GLY A 165 -16.53 -5.22 24.34
N SER A 166 -16.74 -5.14 25.65
CA SER A 166 -17.58 -4.11 26.28
C SER A 166 -16.77 -2.82 26.38
N GLY A 167 -17.39 -1.68 26.10
CA GLY A 167 -16.77 -0.38 26.26
C GLY A 167 -16.51 -0.06 27.74
N PRO A 168 -15.70 0.97 28.05
CA PRO A 168 -15.39 1.35 29.43
C PRO A 168 -16.60 1.87 30.23
N ASP A 169 -17.79 1.98 29.63
CA ASP A 169 -18.99 2.50 30.20
C ASP A 169 -20.11 1.44 30.39
N ASP A 170 -19.80 0.12 30.27
CA ASP A 170 -20.74 -0.98 30.56
C ASP A 170 -20.46 -1.62 31.94
#